data_3ee8a43fb9f1123827c385005fdaa572
#
_entry.id   3ee8a43fb9f1123827c385005fdaa572
#
_cell.length_a   1.000
_cell.length_b   1.000
_cell.length_c   1.000
_cell.angle_alpha   90.00
_cell.angle_beta   90.00
_cell.angle_gamma   90.00
#
_symmetry.space_group_name_H-M   'P 1'
#
loop_
_entity.id
_entity.type
_entity.pdbx_description
1 polymer ?
#
loop_
_entity_poly.entity_id
_entity_poly.type
_entity_poly.pdbx_seq_one_letter_code
_entity_poly.pdbx_strand_id
1 'polypeptide(L)'
;WFRADEGLAFMLQYENVAWYDAGEVRILDRRIYPAKIEFVRCKTHVEVMQAIRDMVTQSAGPYTAAAMGMALAAYECREKSADEQLAYLQAADETISNARPTTYKRMKLVCDGCLAAAKLALREGRPVDLAIREHAVNANNRRYSKVNEIAKYLVPLIPDGGTVMTQCFGETIVGMMLKEAKQSGKTFRLFCPETRPYFQGARLTATVCHDMGFDVTVITDNMPAFVMEREHVDLFTCAADAICLDGYVVNKVGTLQIAICANHFGIPTFVTGAPDIGHETKDTVKIEMRDPEFTLQAMGVRTAAQGVKGYYPAFDMTPPHLISGIVTDRGVFSPFDLHRYFAGGG
;
A
#
# COMPACT_ATOMS: atom_id res chain seq x y z
N TRP A 1 16.93 2.09 13.50
CA TRP A 1 17.49 1.67 12.20
C TRP A 1 16.86 0.34 11.82
N PHE A 2 15.92 0.34 10.90
CA PHE A 2 15.45 -0.88 10.24
C PHE A 2 16.53 -1.29 9.24
N ARG A 3 17.33 -2.29 9.55
CA ARG A 3 18.15 -2.97 8.55
C ARG A 3 17.29 -4.01 7.85
N ALA A 4 17.45 -4.13 6.54
CA ALA A 4 16.78 -5.10 5.67
C ALA A 4 16.97 -6.58 6.10
N ASP A 5 17.89 -6.85 7.01
CA ASP A 5 18.34 -8.19 7.40
C ASP A 5 17.53 -8.84 8.55
N GLU A 6 16.51 -8.19 9.10
CA GLU A 6 15.80 -8.70 10.28
C GLU A 6 14.55 -9.52 9.97
N GLY A 7 14.61 -10.47 9.05
CA GLY A 7 13.53 -11.45 8.85
C GLY A 7 12.28 -10.92 8.14
N LEU A 8 12.39 -9.80 7.42
CA LEU A 8 11.34 -9.31 6.54
C LEU A 8 11.38 -10.02 5.18
N ALA A 9 10.22 -10.34 4.63
CA ALA A 9 10.10 -10.90 3.29
C ALA A 9 10.74 -9.99 2.23
N PHE A 10 11.25 -10.58 1.15
CA PHE A 10 11.93 -9.90 0.05
C PHE A 10 11.19 -8.64 -0.43
N MET A 11 9.88 -8.72 -0.60
CA MET A 11 9.08 -7.63 -1.14
C MET A 11 8.83 -6.50 -0.15
N LEU A 12 9.07 -6.71 1.14
CA LEU A 12 8.91 -5.68 2.19
C LEU A 12 10.14 -4.80 2.35
N GLN A 13 11.26 -5.20 1.77
CA GLN A 13 12.45 -4.38 1.70
C GLN A 13 12.25 -3.33 0.61
N TYR A 14 12.20 -2.06 0.97
CA TYR A 14 11.88 -1.00 0.01
C TYR A 14 12.90 -0.87 -1.13
N GLU A 15 14.13 -1.35 -0.94
CA GLU A 15 15.15 -1.48 -1.99
C GLU A 15 14.75 -2.48 -3.08
N ASN A 16 13.89 -3.45 -2.74
CA ASN A 16 13.30 -4.39 -3.69
C ASN A 16 11.97 -3.90 -4.27
N VAL A 17 11.39 -2.82 -3.72
CA VAL A 17 10.18 -2.20 -4.27
C VAL A 17 10.52 -1.26 -5.41
N ALA A 18 11.36 -0.27 -5.12
CA ALA A 18 11.93 0.66 -6.08
C ALA A 18 13.23 1.25 -5.50
N TRP A 19 14.28 1.27 -6.29
CA TRP A 19 15.58 1.75 -5.83
C TRP A 19 16.29 2.55 -6.89
N TYR A 20 16.74 3.76 -6.51
CA TYR A 20 17.62 4.61 -7.31
C TYR A 20 19.09 4.30 -7.01
N ASP A 21 19.87 4.08 -8.05
CA ASP A 21 21.31 3.98 -7.98
C ASP A 21 21.95 4.47 -9.28
N ALA A 22 22.94 5.34 -9.16
CA ALA A 22 23.84 5.79 -10.24
C ALA A 22 23.13 6.13 -11.58
N GLY A 23 22.02 6.87 -11.54
CA GLY A 23 21.29 7.31 -12.74
C GLY A 23 20.31 6.30 -13.32
N GLU A 24 19.93 5.28 -12.54
CA GLU A 24 18.89 4.33 -12.89
C GLU A 24 17.94 4.09 -11.70
N VAL A 25 16.66 3.90 -11.97
CA VAL A 25 15.69 3.37 -11.00
C VAL A 25 15.26 1.99 -11.44
N ARG A 26 15.42 1.00 -10.57
CA ARG A 26 14.83 -0.33 -10.75
C ARG A 26 13.53 -0.43 -9.96
N ILE A 27 12.48 -0.97 -10.55
CA ILE A 27 11.16 -1.16 -9.93
C ILE A 27 10.76 -2.63 -10.07
N LEU A 28 10.45 -3.32 -8.96
CA LEU A 28 9.97 -4.71 -9.01
C LEU A 28 8.67 -4.78 -9.81
N ASP A 29 8.66 -5.64 -10.83
CA ASP A 29 7.45 -5.85 -11.62
C ASP A 29 6.45 -6.74 -10.86
N ARG A 30 5.58 -6.10 -10.10
CA ARG A 30 4.53 -6.77 -9.31
C ARG A 30 3.40 -7.36 -10.17
N ARG A 31 3.39 -7.13 -11.48
CA ARG A 31 2.41 -7.75 -12.39
C ARG A 31 2.71 -9.23 -12.62
N ILE A 32 3.98 -9.61 -12.50
CA ILE A 32 4.46 -10.99 -12.72
C ILE A 32 5.04 -11.63 -11.45
N TYR A 33 5.31 -10.85 -10.41
CA TYR A 33 5.73 -11.36 -9.10
C TYR A 33 4.57 -12.13 -8.43
N PRO A 34 4.79 -13.26 -7.72
CA PRO A 34 6.07 -13.89 -7.40
C PRO A 34 6.56 -14.94 -8.43
N ALA A 35 5.77 -15.21 -9.48
CA ALA A 35 6.13 -16.23 -10.48
C ALA A 35 7.49 -15.93 -11.14
N LYS A 36 7.81 -14.63 -11.27
CA LYS A 36 9.12 -14.14 -11.70
C LYS A 36 9.55 -12.95 -10.84
N ILE A 37 10.83 -12.89 -10.52
CA ILE A 37 11.46 -11.74 -9.85
C ILE A 37 12.21 -10.97 -10.93
N GLU A 38 11.53 -10.00 -11.53
CA GLU A 38 12.08 -9.14 -12.57
C GLU A 38 11.89 -7.67 -12.19
N PHE A 39 12.81 -6.82 -12.63
CA PHE A 39 12.78 -5.38 -12.39
C PHE A 39 12.66 -4.63 -13.71
N VAL A 40 11.71 -3.69 -13.77
CA VAL A 40 11.70 -2.66 -14.80
C VAL A 40 12.78 -1.65 -14.46
N ARG A 41 13.70 -1.39 -15.40
CA ARG A 41 14.80 -0.44 -15.26
C ARG A 41 14.45 0.84 -16.00
N CYS A 42 14.45 1.95 -15.27
CA CYS A 42 14.09 3.28 -15.75
C CYS A 42 15.34 4.17 -15.75
N LYS A 43 15.64 4.77 -16.89
CA LYS A 43 16.78 5.70 -17.06
C LYS A 43 16.34 7.17 -17.05
N THR A 44 15.04 7.43 -17.05
CA THR A 44 14.44 8.75 -16.96
C THR A 44 13.27 8.76 -15.98
N HIS A 45 13.01 9.93 -15.38
CA HIS A 45 11.84 10.08 -14.50
C HIS A 45 10.51 9.88 -15.25
N VAL A 46 10.49 10.12 -16.55
CA VAL A 46 9.31 9.85 -17.41
C VAL A 46 9.03 8.34 -17.50
N GLU A 47 10.07 7.51 -17.61
CA GLU A 47 9.93 6.05 -17.57
C GLU A 47 9.44 5.57 -16.21
N VAL A 48 9.88 6.20 -15.12
CA VAL A 48 9.35 5.92 -13.77
C VAL A 48 7.87 6.28 -13.69
N MET A 49 7.46 7.45 -14.17
CA MET A 49 6.06 7.84 -14.26
C MET A 49 5.24 6.82 -15.06
N GLN A 50 5.75 6.38 -16.21
CA GLN A 50 5.09 5.38 -17.04
C GLN A 50 4.95 4.03 -16.32
N ALA A 51 6.00 3.58 -15.64
CA ALA A 51 5.95 2.35 -14.83
C ALA A 51 4.89 2.41 -13.72
N ILE A 52 4.74 3.58 -13.06
CA ILE A 52 3.68 3.80 -12.07
C ILE A 52 2.29 3.73 -12.72
N ARG A 53 2.12 4.36 -13.86
CA ARG A 53 0.87 4.37 -14.65
C ARG A 53 0.48 2.96 -15.09
N ASP A 54 1.44 2.17 -15.56
CA ASP A 54 1.26 0.82 -16.08
C ASP A 54 1.13 -0.24 -14.97
N MET A 55 0.99 0.20 -13.71
CA MET A 55 0.83 -0.69 -12.56
C MET A 55 1.98 -1.69 -12.35
N VAL A 56 3.19 -1.37 -12.81
CA VAL A 56 4.41 -2.14 -12.52
C VAL A 56 4.58 -2.30 -11.01
N THR A 57 4.28 -1.24 -10.25
CA THR A 57 4.24 -1.26 -8.79
C THR A 57 2.83 -0.94 -8.28
N GLN A 58 2.47 -1.48 -7.12
CA GLN A 58 1.13 -1.46 -6.55
C GLN A 58 1.18 -1.19 -5.05
N SER A 59 0.01 -1.01 -4.40
CA SER A 59 -0.08 -0.71 -2.98
C SER A 59 0.66 0.60 -2.62
N ALA A 60 1.61 0.59 -1.69
CA ALA A 60 2.44 1.75 -1.35
C ALA A 60 3.69 1.90 -2.25
N GLY A 61 3.95 0.95 -3.13
CA GLY A 61 5.09 0.97 -4.05
C GLY A 61 5.18 2.21 -4.94
N PRO A 62 4.08 2.76 -5.48
CA PRO A 62 4.09 4.00 -6.25
C PRO A 62 4.75 5.18 -5.53
N TYR A 63 4.60 5.30 -4.22
CA TYR A 63 5.20 6.38 -3.43
C TYR A 63 6.72 6.24 -3.31
N THR A 64 7.20 5.01 -3.12
CA THR A 64 8.64 4.71 -3.12
C THR A 64 9.23 4.96 -4.51
N ALA A 65 8.55 4.49 -5.58
CA ALA A 65 8.99 4.72 -6.95
C ALA A 65 9.01 6.21 -7.31
N ALA A 66 8.01 6.99 -6.89
CA ALA A 66 7.96 8.44 -7.13
C ALA A 66 9.15 9.16 -6.50
N ALA A 67 9.47 8.86 -5.24
CA ALA A 67 10.62 9.47 -4.57
C ALA A 67 11.96 9.10 -5.24
N MET A 68 12.12 7.84 -5.66
CA MET A 68 13.32 7.41 -6.40
C MET A 68 13.35 8.01 -7.81
N GLY A 69 12.19 8.23 -8.45
CA GLY A 69 12.07 8.94 -9.72
C GLY A 69 12.50 10.42 -9.62
N MET A 70 12.20 11.07 -8.49
CA MET A 70 12.70 12.44 -8.22
C MET A 70 14.22 12.47 -8.06
N ALA A 71 14.83 11.46 -7.43
CA ALA A 71 16.29 11.32 -7.37
C ALA A 71 16.89 11.13 -8.77
N LEU A 72 16.26 10.32 -9.62
CA LEU A 72 16.66 10.15 -11.01
C LEU A 72 16.55 11.46 -11.81
N ALA A 73 15.45 12.21 -11.64
CA ALA A 73 15.30 13.53 -12.28
C ALA A 73 16.41 14.50 -11.87
N ALA A 74 16.85 14.46 -10.61
CA ALA A 74 17.99 15.27 -10.16
C ALA A 74 19.30 14.86 -10.84
N TYR A 75 19.52 13.57 -11.02
CA TYR A 75 20.67 13.08 -11.78
C TYR A 75 20.63 13.51 -13.25
N GLU A 76 19.46 13.48 -13.89
CA GLU A 76 19.28 13.92 -15.28
C GLU A 76 19.71 15.37 -15.49
N CYS A 77 19.47 16.24 -14.52
CA CYS A 77 19.77 17.68 -14.64
C CYS A 77 21.01 18.12 -13.86
N ARG A 78 21.83 17.21 -13.33
CA ARG A 78 22.96 17.52 -12.43
C ARG A 78 24.02 18.48 -12.97
N GLU A 79 24.18 18.55 -14.30
CA GLU A 79 25.15 19.43 -14.95
C GLU A 79 24.61 20.86 -15.21
N LYS A 80 23.34 21.11 -14.87
CA LYS A 80 22.68 22.41 -15.04
C LYS A 80 22.98 23.33 -13.85
N SER A 81 22.73 24.64 -14.03
CA SER A 81 22.79 25.61 -12.94
C SER A 81 21.73 25.26 -11.85
N ALA A 82 21.93 25.78 -10.65
CA ALA A 82 21.03 25.50 -9.52
C ALA A 82 19.58 25.91 -9.82
N ASP A 83 19.33 27.02 -10.46
CA ASP A 83 18.00 27.50 -10.83
C ASP A 83 17.37 26.61 -11.91
N GLU A 84 18.15 26.18 -12.90
CA GLU A 84 17.68 25.24 -13.93
C GLU A 84 17.40 23.85 -13.37
N GLN A 85 18.23 23.38 -12.43
CA GLN A 85 17.93 22.11 -11.72
C GLN A 85 16.61 22.19 -10.98
N LEU A 86 16.37 23.29 -10.26
CA LEU A 86 15.13 23.47 -9.51
C LEU A 86 13.91 23.52 -10.43
N ALA A 87 13.98 24.25 -11.54
CA ALA A 87 12.92 24.31 -12.55
C ALA A 87 12.63 22.91 -13.16
N TYR A 88 13.69 22.15 -13.46
CA TYR A 88 13.58 20.79 -13.99
C TYR A 88 12.88 19.84 -12.98
N LEU A 89 13.27 19.91 -11.71
CA LEU A 89 12.69 19.10 -10.66
C LEU A 89 11.22 19.45 -10.38
N GLN A 90 10.83 20.71 -10.51
CA GLN A 90 9.44 21.13 -10.43
C GLN A 90 8.60 20.52 -11.56
N ALA A 91 9.14 20.49 -12.78
CA ALA A 91 8.46 19.84 -13.91
C ALA A 91 8.39 18.31 -13.75
N ALA A 92 9.45 17.70 -13.20
CA ALA A 92 9.46 16.26 -12.91
C ALA A 92 8.45 15.88 -11.81
N ASP A 93 8.31 16.70 -10.77
CA ASP A 93 7.27 16.54 -9.74
C ASP A 93 5.86 16.48 -10.37
N GLU A 94 5.52 17.47 -11.20
CA GLU A 94 4.22 17.48 -11.88
C GLU A 94 4.03 16.24 -12.78
N THR A 95 5.07 15.81 -13.46
CA THR A 95 5.05 14.61 -14.31
C THR A 95 4.75 13.35 -13.49
N ILE A 96 5.50 13.13 -12.40
CA ILE A 96 5.40 11.94 -11.57
C ILE A 96 4.10 11.95 -10.77
N SER A 97 3.73 13.09 -10.17
CA SER A 97 2.53 13.20 -9.33
C SER A 97 1.26 12.93 -10.12
N ASN A 98 1.23 13.26 -11.40
CA ASN A 98 0.11 13.02 -12.30
C ASN A 98 0.09 11.61 -12.93
N ALA A 99 1.00 10.71 -12.55
CA ALA A 99 1.01 9.34 -13.09
C ALA A 99 -0.32 8.61 -12.88
N ARG A 100 -0.98 8.85 -11.73
CA ARG A 100 -2.28 8.25 -11.40
C ARG A 100 -3.19 9.24 -10.67
N PRO A 101 -4.40 9.54 -11.19
CA PRO A 101 -5.30 10.53 -10.60
C PRO A 101 -5.67 10.27 -9.14
N THR A 102 -5.96 9.01 -8.79
CA THR A 102 -6.39 8.62 -7.42
C THR A 102 -5.33 8.80 -6.36
N THR A 103 -4.06 8.72 -6.72
CA THR A 103 -2.94 8.83 -5.80
C THR A 103 -2.24 10.18 -5.86
N TYR A 104 -2.73 11.11 -6.68
CA TYR A 104 -2.11 12.39 -6.95
C TYR A 104 -1.73 13.14 -5.66
N LYS A 105 -2.67 13.36 -4.75
CA LYS A 105 -2.43 14.13 -3.51
C LYS A 105 -1.27 13.55 -2.68
N ARG A 106 -1.25 12.23 -2.50
CA ARG A 106 -0.17 11.56 -1.73
C ARG A 106 1.15 11.56 -2.50
N MET A 107 1.11 11.34 -3.81
CA MET A 107 2.33 11.41 -4.63
C MET A 107 2.90 12.82 -4.65
N LYS A 108 2.04 13.84 -4.75
CA LYS A 108 2.45 15.24 -4.68
C LYS A 108 3.16 15.56 -3.35
N LEU A 109 2.62 15.11 -2.22
CA LEU A 109 3.28 15.26 -0.92
C LEU A 109 4.68 14.62 -0.87
N VAL A 110 4.84 13.44 -1.47
CA VAL A 110 6.15 12.77 -1.56
C VAL A 110 7.12 13.58 -2.41
N CYS A 111 6.68 14.03 -3.58
CA CYS A 111 7.52 14.82 -4.51
C CYS A 111 7.85 16.20 -3.94
N ASP A 112 6.91 16.87 -3.25
CA ASP A 112 7.16 18.13 -2.54
C ASP A 112 8.24 17.97 -1.46
N GLY A 113 8.22 16.85 -0.72
CA GLY A 113 9.28 16.51 0.24
C GLY A 113 10.65 16.34 -0.44
N CYS A 114 10.67 15.69 -1.60
CA CYS A 114 11.89 15.56 -2.41
C CYS A 114 12.39 16.92 -2.93
N LEU A 115 11.49 17.80 -3.37
CA LEU A 115 11.84 19.18 -3.77
C LEU A 115 12.43 20.00 -2.62
N ALA A 116 11.89 19.84 -1.40
CA ALA A 116 12.44 20.50 -0.22
C ALA A 116 13.87 20.01 0.08
N ALA A 117 14.12 18.69 -0.02
CA ALA A 117 15.45 18.12 0.14
C ALA A 117 16.42 18.61 -0.96
N ALA A 118 15.95 18.71 -2.20
CA ALA A 118 16.73 19.24 -3.32
C ALA A 118 17.15 20.70 -3.08
N LYS A 119 16.22 21.56 -2.66
CA LYS A 119 16.50 22.98 -2.34
C LYS A 119 17.56 23.13 -1.26
N LEU A 120 17.52 22.28 -0.24
CA LEU A 120 18.52 22.29 0.82
C LEU A 120 19.89 21.84 0.30
N ALA A 121 19.93 20.73 -0.46
CA ALA A 121 21.17 20.20 -1.03
C ALA A 121 21.86 21.20 -1.98
N LEU A 122 21.10 21.91 -2.83
CA LEU A 122 21.63 22.97 -3.70
C LEU A 122 22.28 24.12 -2.91
N ARG A 123 21.66 24.54 -1.81
CA ARG A 123 22.23 25.59 -0.93
C ARG A 123 23.52 25.15 -0.24
N GLU A 124 23.61 23.86 0.08
CA GLU A 124 24.74 23.26 0.80
C GLU A 124 25.83 22.75 -0.15
N GLY A 125 25.64 22.84 -1.47
CA GLY A 125 26.56 22.30 -2.46
C GLY A 125 26.72 20.78 -2.44
N ARG A 126 25.68 20.05 -1.99
CA ARG A 126 25.65 18.59 -1.95
C ARG A 126 25.03 17.98 -3.22
N PRO A 127 25.42 16.76 -3.61
CA PRO A 127 24.75 16.04 -4.71
C PRO A 127 23.25 15.90 -4.45
N VAL A 128 22.44 16.47 -5.36
CA VAL A 128 21.00 16.60 -5.17
C VAL A 128 20.27 15.26 -5.26
N ASP A 129 20.69 14.41 -6.19
CA ASP A 129 20.15 13.05 -6.37
C ASP A 129 20.34 12.19 -5.12
N LEU A 130 21.53 12.24 -4.51
CA LEU A 130 21.82 11.50 -3.28
C LEU A 130 21.04 12.05 -2.08
N ALA A 131 20.88 13.37 -1.99
CA ALA A 131 20.11 14.01 -0.93
C ALA A 131 18.62 13.64 -1.02
N ILE A 132 18.05 13.57 -2.22
CA ILE A 132 16.67 13.11 -2.42
C ILE A 132 16.53 11.62 -2.07
N ARG A 133 17.48 10.78 -2.49
CA ARG A 133 17.48 9.36 -2.10
C ARG A 133 17.52 9.18 -0.58
N GLU A 134 18.40 9.92 0.10
CA GLU A 134 18.48 9.89 1.57
C GLU A 134 17.16 10.34 2.20
N HIS A 135 16.54 11.40 1.70
CA HIS A 135 15.23 11.85 2.15
C HIS A 135 14.16 10.74 1.98
N ALA A 136 14.13 10.07 0.83
CA ALA A 136 13.20 8.98 0.53
C ALA A 136 13.39 7.79 1.49
N VAL A 137 14.64 7.40 1.76
CA VAL A 137 14.99 6.35 2.72
C VAL A 137 14.49 6.72 4.12
N ASN A 138 14.76 7.94 4.58
CA ASN A 138 14.32 8.42 5.88
C ASN A 138 12.78 8.49 5.99
N ALA A 139 12.09 8.88 4.92
CA ALA A 139 10.63 8.87 4.87
C ALA A 139 10.05 7.45 4.94
N ASN A 140 10.63 6.49 4.22
CA ASN A 140 10.26 5.09 4.30
C ASN A 140 10.48 4.54 5.72
N ASN A 141 11.63 4.80 6.34
CA ASN A 141 11.93 4.34 7.70
C ASN A 141 10.91 4.88 8.71
N ARG A 142 10.53 6.16 8.62
CA ARG A 142 9.47 6.74 9.47
C ARG A 142 8.13 6.03 9.25
N ARG A 143 7.77 5.76 7.99
CA ARG A 143 6.54 5.02 7.66
C ARG A 143 6.54 3.62 8.26
N TYR A 144 7.64 2.88 8.11
CA TYR A 144 7.78 1.53 8.68
C TYR A 144 7.69 1.54 10.21
N SER A 145 8.34 2.50 10.87
CA SER A 145 8.23 2.67 12.33
C SER A 145 6.78 2.94 12.76
N LYS A 146 6.08 3.83 12.05
CA LYS A 146 4.67 4.15 12.34
C LYS A 146 3.76 2.92 12.17
N VAL A 147 3.96 2.15 11.12
CA VAL A 147 3.19 0.92 10.88
C VAL A 147 3.54 -0.17 11.89
N ASN A 148 4.78 -0.20 12.37
CA ASN A 148 5.15 -1.11 13.47
C ASN A 148 4.36 -0.79 14.76
N GLU A 149 4.13 0.49 15.08
CA GLU A 149 3.25 0.85 16.20
C GLU A 149 1.80 0.39 15.97
N ILE A 150 1.26 0.50 14.75
CA ILE A 150 -0.05 -0.07 14.42
C ILE A 150 -0.09 -1.58 14.70
N ALA A 151 0.95 -2.31 14.30
CA ALA A 151 1.03 -3.75 14.52
C ALA A 151 0.99 -4.15 16.00
N LYS A 152 1.62 -3.36 16.88
CA LYS A 152 1.58 -3.57 18.34
C LYS A 152 0.18 -3.46 18.94
N TYR A 153 -0.71 -2.69 18.32
CA TYR A 153 -2.11 -2.61 18.72
C TYR A 153 -2.99 -3.66 18.02
N LEU A 154 -2.62 -4.09 16.80
CA LEU A 154 -3.37 -5.10 16.06
C LEU A 154 -3.15 -6.51 16.58
N VAL A 155 -1.88 -6.92 16.77
CA VAL A 155 -1.52 -8.31 17.10
C VAL A 155 -2.14 -8.80 18.41
N PRO A 156 -2.27 -8.00 19.49
CA PRO A 156 -2.99 -8.42 20.70
C PRO A 156 -4.47 -8.78 20.47
N LEU A 157 -5.11 -8.24 19.41
CA LEU A 157 -6.50 -8.54 19.07
C LEU A 157 -6.67 -9.92 18.40
N ILE A 158 -5.58 -10.51 17.91
CA ILE A 158 -5.59 -11.82 17.27
C ILE A 158 -5.40 -12.89 18.36
N PRO A 159 -6.30 -13.88 18.51
CA PRO A 159 -6.07 -15.02 19.40
C PRO A 159 -4.81 -15.78 19.02
N ASP A 160 -4.08 -16.33 19.99
CA ASP A 160 -2.96 -17.22 19.71
C ASP A 160 -3.50 -18.54 19.13
N GLY A 161 -2.88 -19.02 18.05
CA GLY A 161 -3.40 -20.14 17.27
C GLY A 161 -4.64 -19.82 16.43
N GLY A 162 -5.07 -18.56 16.39
CA GLY A 162 -6.28 -18.10 15.72
C GLY A 162 -6.23 -18.12 14.20
N THR A 163 -7.33 -17.74 13.58
CA THR A 163 -7.51 -17.66 12.13
C THR A 163 -7.84 -16.23 11.71
N VAL A 164 -7.04 -15.66 10.84
CA VAL A 164 -7.19 -14.29 10.35
C VAL A 164 -7.57 -14.31 8.87
N MET A 165 -8.60 -13.56 8.50
CA MET A 165 -8.88 -13.24 7.10
C MET A 165 -8.34 -11.87 6.75
N THR A 166 -7.77 -11.72 5.55
CA THR A 166 -7.24 -10.46 5.03
C THR A 166 -7.98 -10.03 3.77
N GLN A 167 -7.62 -8.88 3.20
CA GLN A 167 -8.07 -8.42 1.89
C GLN A 167 -6.99 -7.59 1.22
N CYS A 168 -6.75 -7.85 -0.05
CA CYS A 168 -5.78 -7.15 -0.89
C CYS A 168 -4.36 -7.22 -0.29
N PHE A 169 -3.59 -6.16 -0.42
CA PHE A 169 -2.24 -6.09 0.11
C PHE A 169 -1.97 -4.74 0.77
N GLY A 170 -1.92 -4.72 2.07
CA GLY A 170 -1.39 -3.60 2.85
C GLY A 170 0.10 -3.80 3.08
N GLU A 171 0.93 -3.40 2.12
CA GLU A 171 2.37 -3.69 2.02
C GLU A 171 3.08 -3.76 3.38
N THR A 172 3.12 -2.64 4.08
CA THR A 172 3.88 -2.54 5.31
C THR A 172 3.13 -3.16 6.49
N ILE A 173 1.80 -3.02 6.54
CA ILE A 173 1.03 -3.49 7.70
C ILE A 173 1.01 -5.01 7.82
N VAL A 174 0.91 -5.73 6.71
CA VAL A 174 0.99 -7.20 6.73
C VAL A 174 2.34 -7.62 7.28
N GLY A 175 3.43 -7.07 6.75
CA GLY A 175 4.78 -7.40 7.21
C GLY A 175 5.03 -7.07 8.67
N MET A 176 4.58 -5.90 9.14
CA MET A 176 4.75 -5.50 10.54
C MET A 176 3.86 -6.33 11.48
N MET A 177 2.64 -6.67 11.08
CA MET A 177 1.78 -7.59 11.82
C MET A 177 2.46 -8.95 12.04
N LEU A 178 3.01 -9.54 10.98
CA LEU A 178 3.70 -10.83 11.06
C LEU A 178 5.00 -10.75 11.87
N LYS A 179 5.75 -9.65 11.73
CA LYS A 179 6.96 -9.39 12.54
C LYS A 179 6.62 -9.29 14.02
N GLU A 180 5.64 -8.48 14.38
CA GLU A 180 5.18 -8.31 15.75
C GLU A 180 4.67 -9.62 16.35
N ALA A 181 3.92 -10.42 15.58
CA ALA A 181 3.45 -11.73 16.01
C ALA A 181 4.63 -12.65 16.37
N LYS A 182 5.66 -12.72 15.52
CA LYS A 182 6.87 -13.50 15.81
C LYS A 182 7.59 -13.02 17.06
N GLN A 183 7.74 -11.71 17.23
CA GLN A 183 8.43 -11.11 18.38
C GLN A 183 7.67 -11.36 19.69
N SER A 184 6.34 -11.40 19.64
CA SER A 184 5.50 -11.70 20.80
C SER A 184 5.23 -13.19 21.01
N GLY A 185 5.80 -14.06 20.17
CA GLY A 185 5.60 -15.51 20.23
C GLY A 185 4.22 -15.98 19.82
N LYS A 186 3.41 -15.13 19.15
CA LYS A 186 2.09 -15.48 18.65
C LYS A 186 2.16 -16.21 17.31
N THR A 187 1.28 -17.18 17.16
CA THR A 187 1.04 -17.90 15.92
C THR A 187 -0.42 -17.73 15.49
N PHE A 188 -0.68 -17.71 14.20
CA PHE A 188 -2.02 -17.77 13.61
C PHE A 188 -1.92 -18.18 12.13
N ARG A 189 -3.00 -18.68 11.59
CA ARG A 189 -3.11 -18.97 10.16
C ARG A 189 -3.89 -17.87 9.45
N LEU A 190 -3.65 -17.72 8.14
CA LEU A 190 -4.27 -16.65 7.34
C LEU A 190 -5.04 -17.25 6.16
N PHE A 191 -6.21 -16.66 5.90
CA PHE A 191 -6.92 -16.82 4.64
C PHE A 191 -6.82 -15.53 3.84
N CYS A 192 -6.33 -15.65 2.60
CA CYS A 192 -6.12 -14.51 1.70
C CYS A 192 -7.02 -14.65 0.47
N PRO A 193 -8.13 -13.91 0.37
CA PRO A 193 -8.86 -13.77 -0.89
C PRO A 193 -7.93 -13.27 -1.99
N GLU A 194 -8.03 -13.84 -3.18
CA GLU A 194 -7.08 -13.60 -4.28
C GLU A 194 -7.04 -12.14 -4.76
N THR A 195 -8.14 -11.40 -4.57
CA THR A 195 -8.30 -9.98 -4.96
C THR A 195 -8.21 -9.76 -6.47
N ARG A 196 -9.27 -10.17 -7.18
CA ARG A 196 -9.42 -9.89 -8.60
C ARG A 196 -9.49 -8.37 -8.87
N PRO A 197 -9.07 -7.86 -10.05
CA PRO A 197 -8.43 -8.60 -11.14
C PRO A 197 -6.90 -8.70 -11.06
N TYR A 198 -6.22 -7.95 -10.15
CA TYR A 198 -4.75 -7.90 -10.07
C TYR A 198 -4.13 -8.98 -9.16
N PHE A 199 -4.94 -9.75 -8.45
CA PHE A 199 -4.49 -10.85 -7.58
C PHE A 199 -3.52 -10.43 -6.47
N GLN A 200 -3.68 -9.23 -5.88
CA GLN A 200 -2.80 -8.75 -4.81
C GLN A 200 -2.82 -9.65 -3.57
N GLY A 201 -3.98 -10.19 -3.21
CA GLY A 201 -4.11 -11.12 -2.09
C GLY A 201 -3.31 -12.41 -2.33
N ALA A 202 -3.44 -13.00 -3.51
CA ALA A 202 -2.71 -14.21 -3.87
C ALA A 202 -1.23 -13.95 -4.12
N ARG A 203 -0.89 -12.94 -4.93
CA ARG A 203 0.48 -12.70 -5.36
C ARG A 203 1.36 -12.05 -4.30
N LEU A 204 0.78 -11.14 -3.52
CA LEU A 204 1.56 -10.29 -2.62
C LEU A 204 1.35 -10.69 -1.15
N THR A 205 0.12 -10.66 -0.64
CA THR A 205 -0.16 -10.96 0.77
C THR A 205 0.22 -12.40 1.12
N ALA A 206 -0.27 -13.38 0.35
CA ALA A 206 0.01 -14.78 0.63
C ALA A 206 1.51 -15.10 0.50
N THR A 207 2.20 -14.51 -0.48
CA THR A 207 3.66 -14.69 -0.64
C THR A 207 4.42 -14.13 0.56
N VAL A 208 4.08 -12.91 1.04
CA VAL A 208 4.71 -12.33 2.23
C VAL A 208 4.46 -13.19 3.46
N CYS A 209 3.23 -13.67 3.67
CA CYS A 209 2.90 -14.55 4.79
C CYS A 209 3.72 -15.85 4.74
N HIS A 210 3.79 -16.48 3.58
CA HIS A 210 4.58 -17.69 3.35
C HIS A 210 6.07 -17.46 3.61
N ASP A 211 6.67 -16.44 3.01
CA ASP A 211 8.08 -16.09 3.15
C ASP A 211 8.45 -15.75 4.61
N MET A 212 7.51 -15.25 5.37
CA MET A 212 7.66 -15.00 6.80
C MET A 212 7.31 -16.21 7.68
N GLY A 213 7.01 -17.38 7.08
CA GLY A 213 6.83 -18.66 7.78
C GLY A 213 5.49 -18.80 8.49
N PHE A 214 4.44 -18.13 8.02
CA PHE A 214 3.08 -18.31 8.52
C PHE A 214 2.29 -19.29 7.64
N ASP A 215 1.37 -20.03 8.27
CA ASP A 215 0.41 -20.86 7.55
C ASP A 215 -0.59 -19.95 6.81
N VAL A 216 -0.64 -20.06 5.49
CA VAL A 216 -1.45 -19.20 4.65
C VAL A 216 -2.17 -20.01 3.56
N THR A 217 -3.44 -19.72 3.39
CA THR A 217 -4.30 -20.32 2.37
C THR A 217 -4.88 -19.24 1.48
N VAL A 218 -4.70 -19.36 0.17
CA VAL A 218 -5.36 -18.50 -0.82
C VAL A 218 -6.74 -19.06 -1.11
N ILE A 219 -7.73 -18.17 -1.16
CA ILE A 219 -9.10 -18.47 -1.58
C ILE A 219 -9.54 -17.53 -2.70
N THR A 220 -10.54 -17.90 -3.49
CA THR A 220 -11.15 -16.99 -4.45
C THR A 220 -12.05 -15.97 -3.74
N ASP A 221 -12.32 -14.82 -4.37
CA ASP A 221 -13.02 -13.70 -3.74
C ASP A 221 -14.50 -14.00 -3.38
N ASN A 222 -15.06 -15.07 -3.91
CA ASN A 222 -16.43 -15.52 -3.61
C ASN A 222 -16.53 -16.54 -2.45
N MET A 223 -15.40 -16.91 -1.82
CA MET A 223 -15.37 -17.92 -0.74
C MET A 223 -15.38 -17.38 0.69
N PRO A 224 -15.22 -16.07 1.00
CA PRO A 224 -15.10 -15.61 2.38
C PRO A 224 -16.21 -16.08 3.31
N ALA A 225 -17.47 -16.03 2.89
CA ALA A 225 -18.60 -16.47 3.70
C ALA A 225 -18.52 -17.97 4.07
N PHE A 226 -18.17 -18.84 3.12
CA PHE A 226 -18.00 -20.26 3.36
C PHE A 226 -16.85 -20.53 4.35
N VAL A 227 -15.73 -19.84 4.17
CA VAL A 227 -14.55 -19.98 5.04
C VAL A 227 -14.87 -19.48 6.45
N MET A 228 -15.57 -18.36 6.59
CA MET A 228 -15.99 -17.82 7.89
C MET A 228 -16.91 -18.78 8.64
N GLU A 229 -17.82 -19.45 7.93
CA GLU A 229 -18.72 -20.44 8.50
C GLU A 229 -17.99 -21.72 8.97
N ARG A 230 -16.98 -22.18 8.18
CA ARG A 230 -16.40 -23.51 8.35
C ARG A 230 -15.07 -23.54 9.09
N GLU A 231 -14.26 -22.50 8.94
CA GLU A 231 -12.87 -22.48 9.37
C GLU A 231 -12.64 -21.70 10.65
N HIS A 232 -13.71 -21.29 11.33
CA HIS A 232 -13.65 -20.53 12.59
C HIS A 232 -12.70 -19.33 12.50
N VAL A 233 -13.01 -18.39 11.57
CA VAL A 233 -12.27 -17.16 11.45
C VAL A 233 -12.52 -16.29 12.68
N ASP A 234 -11.45 -15.86 13.35
CA ASP A 234 -11.53 -15.07 14.59
C ASP A 234 -11.55 -13.57 14.31
N LEU A 235 -10.98 -13.14 13.18
CA LEU A 235 -10.80 -11.73 12.88
C LEU A 235 -10.64 -11.50 11.39
N PHE A 236 -11.30 -10.45 10.89
CA PHE A 236 -11.01 -9.88 9.58
C PHE A 236 -10.20 -8.60 9.75
N THR A 237 -9.06 -8.47 9.06
CA THR A 237 -8.26 -7.25 9.05
C THR A 237 -7.77 -6.90 7.67
N CYS A 238 -7.74 -5.60 7.36
CA CYS A 238 -7.19 -5.07 6.11
C CYS A 238 -6.61 -3.67 6.35
N ALA A 239 -5.80 -3.21 5.41
CA ALA A 239 -5.42 -1.81 5.30
C ALA A 239 -6.56 -0.98 4.70
N ALA A 240 -6.35 0.32 4.53
CA ALA A 240 -7.26 1.23 3.87
C ALA A 240 -6.52 2.16 2.91
N ASP A 241 -7.15 2.48 1.78
CA ASP A 241 -6.72 3.54 0.88
C ASP A 241 -7.10 4.92 1.42
N ALA A 242 -8.25 5.04 2.10
CA ALA A 242 -8.63 6.20 2.89
C ALA A 242 -9.52 5.78 4.07
N ILE A 243 -9.39 6.49 5.19
CA ILE A 243 -10.27 6.38 6.37
C ILE A 243 -10.89 7.74 6.60
N CYS A 244 -12.16 7.90 6.24
CA CYS A 244 -12.90 9.13 6.39
C CYS A 244 -13.24 9.41 7.86
N LEU A 245 -13.35 10.69 8.25
CA LEU A 245 -13.62 11.06 9.64
C LEU A 245 -15.05 10.71 10.09
N ASP A 246 -15.98 10.49 9.14
CA ASP A 246 -17.32 9.93 9.40
C ASP A 246 -17.32 8.40 9.58
N GLY A 247 -16.13 7.77 9.61
CA GLY A 247 -15.93 6.35 9.87
C GLY A 247 -16.03 5.44 8.66
N TYR A 248 -16.34 5.95 7.47
CA TYR A 248 -16.29 5.15 6.26
C TYR A 248 -14.85 4.81 5.88
N VAL A 249 -14.63 3.57 5.48
CA VAL A 249 -13.33 3.09 5.00
C VAL A 249 -13.41 2.80 3.52
N VAL A 250 -12.50 3.39 2.78
CA VAL A 250 -12.29 3.12 1.35
C VAL A 250 -11.12 2.17 1.19
N ASN A 251 -11.36 1.04 0.59
CA ASN A 251 -10.30 0.06 0.31
C ASN A 251 -10.63 -0.71 -0.99
N LYS A 252 -9.72 -1.58 -1.38
CA LYS A 252 -9.87 -2.43 -2.57
C LYS A 252 -11.27 -3.05 -2.62
N VAL A 253 -11.90 -3.00 -3.80
CA VAL A 253 -13.22 -3.62 -4.05
C VAL A 253 -13.24 -5.08 -3.56
N GLY A 254 -14.30 -5.45 -2.84
CA GLY A 254 -14.41 -6.72 -2.12
C GLY A 254 -14.25 -6.58 -0.60
N THR A 255 -13.68 -5.48 -0.09
CA THR A 255 -13.57 -5.23 1.35
C THR A 255 -14.95 -5.13 2.01
N LEU A 256 -15.88 -4.39 1.40
CA LEU A 256 -17.26 -4.29 1.87
C LEU A 256 -17.95 -5.66 1.92
N GLN A 257 -17.80 -6.48 0.88
CA GLN A 257 -18.34 -7.84 0.82
C GLN A 257 -17.85 -8.69 1.99
N ILE A 258 -16.54 -8.68 2.27
CA ILE A 258 -15.95 -9.45 3.36
C ILE A 258 -16.43 -8.92 4.72
N ALA A 259 -16.51 -7.60 4.89
CA ALA A 259 -17.02 -6.99 6.13
C ALA A 259 -18.50 -7.33 6.40
N ILE A 260 -19.34 -7.41 5.36
CA ILE A 260 -20.73 -7.88 5.47
C ILE A 260 -20.76 -9.34 5.93
N CYS A 261 -19.94 -10.22 5.33
CA CYS A 261 -19.83 -11.61 5.76
C CYS A 261 -19.35 -11.70 7.21
N ALA A 262 -18.30 -10.97 7.58
CA ALA A 262 -17.78 -10.96 8.94
C ALA A 262 -18.84 -10.53 9.96
N ASN A 263 -19.57 -9.46 9.67
CA ASN A 263 -20.67 -8.99 10.52
C ASN A 263 -21.78 -10.04 10.66
N HIS A 264 -22.14 -10.73 9.57
CA HIS A 264 -23.15 -11.79 9.60
C HIS A 264 -22.76 -12.94 10.53
N PHE A 265 -21.48 -13.32 10.55
CA PHE A 265 -20.96 -14.41 11.40
C PHE A 265 -20.45 -13.92 12.78
N GLY A 266 -20.64 -12.66 13.14
CA GLY A 266 -20.19 -12.11 14.42
C GLY A 266 -18.66 -11.99 14.54
N ILE A 267 -17.94 -11.95 13.42
CA ILE A 267 -16.48 -11.86 13.36
C ILE A 267 -16.10 -10.37 13.38
N PRO A 268 -15.21 -9.93 14.29
CA PRO A 268 -14.78 -8.53 14.34
C PRO A 268 -13.96 -8.15 13.10
N THR A 269 -14.21 -6.93 12.63
CA THR A 269 -13.47 -6.31 11.53
C THR A 269 -12.61 -5.17 12.05
N PHE A 270 -11.29 -5.29 11.92
CA PHE A 270 -10.34 -4.24 12.28
C PHE A 270 -9.62 -3.71 11.04
N VAL A 271 -9.74 -2.41 10.81
CA VAL A 271 -9.08 -1.73 9.70
C VAL A 271 -7.86 -0.99 10.22
N THR A 272 -6.74 -1.13 9.54
CA THR A 272 -5.47 -0.53 9.94
C THR A 272 -5.15 0.72 9.12
N GLY A 273 -4.74 1.78 9.79
CA GLY A 273 -4.33 3.03 9.15
C GLY A 273 -4.58 4.25 10.03
N ALA A 274 -4.22 5.42 9.55
CA ALA A 274 -4.55 6.68 10.19
C ALA A 274 -5.77 7.31 9.52
N PRO A 275 -6.67 7.95 10.30
CA PRO A 275 -7.75 8.77 9.73
C PRO A 275 -7.19 9.88 8.84
N ASP A 276 -7.88 10.14 7.74
CA ASP A 276 -7.44 11.10 6.72
C ASP A 276 -8.17 12.43 6.90
N ILE A 277 -7.46 13.44 7.39
CA ILE A 277 -7.99 14.79 7.60
C ILE A 277 -8.48 15.45 6.29
N GLY A 278 -8.03 14.96 5.13
CA GLY A 278 -8.49 15.41 3.82
C GLY A 278 -9.85 14.85 3.40
N HIS A 279 -10.41 13.90 4.19
CA HIS A 279 -11.68 13.24 3.91
C HIS A 279 -12.60 13.29 5.14
N GLU A 280 -13.28 14.43 5.31
CA GLU A 280 -14.24 14.63 6.39
C GLU A 280 -15.39 13.62 6.33
N THR A 281 -15.90 13.36 5.11
CA THR A 281 -16.97 12.40 4.86
C THR A 281 -16.66 11.52 3.64
N LYS A 282 -17.35 10.40 3.52
CA LYS A 282 -17.28 9.52 2.35
C LYS A 282 -17.54 10.23 1.03
N ASP A 283 -18.35 11.29 1.04
CA ASP A 283 -18.73 12.02 -0.18
C ASP A 283 -17.57 12.83 -0.77
N THR A 284 -16.51 13.03 0.00
CA THR A 284 -15.26 13.65 -0.47
C THR A 284 -14.39 12.69 -1.28
N VAL A 285 -14.69 11.37 -1.27
CA VAL A 285 -13.94 10.34 -1.98
C VAL A 285 -14.64 9.98 -3.29
N LYS A 286 -13.93 10.11 -4.40
CA LYS A 286 -14.39 9.66 -5.71
C LYS A 286 -13.82 8.27 -6.01
N ILE A 287 -14.69 7.29 -6.17
CA ILE A 287 -14.27 5.93 -6.56
C ILE A 287 -13.70 5.93 -7.98
N GLU A 288 -12.49 5.42 -8.13
CA GLU A 288 -11.82 5.24 -9.41
C GLU A 288 -12.45 4.09 -10.19
N MET A 289 -12.92 4.38 -11.40
CA MET A 289 -13.29 3.36 -12.37
C MET A 289 -12.07 3.02 -13.22
N ARG A 290 -11.73 1.75 -13.31
CA ARG A 290 -10.61 1.25 -14.12
C ARG A 290 -11.09 0.54 -15.39
N ASP A 291 -10.14 0.18 -16.24
CA ASP A 291 -10.42 -0.49 -17.50
C ASP A 291 -11.21 -1.79 -17.24
N PRO A 292 -12.47 -1.87 -17.73
CA PRO A 292 -13.32 -3.02 -17.50
C PRO A 292 -12.81 -4.31 -18.17
N GLU A 293 -11.92 -4.22 -19.15
CA GLU A 293 -11.31 -5.40 -19.78
C GLU A 293 -10.58 -6.29 -18.76
N PHE A 294 -10.05 -5.73 -17.67
CA PHE A 294 -9.44 -6.52 -16.62
C PHE A 294 -10.39 -7.48 -15.91
N THR A 295 -11.70 -7.24 -15.94
CA THR A 295 -12.70 -8.17 -15.38
C THR A 295 -13.07 -9.30 -16.31
N LEU A 296 -12.79 -9.14 -17.60
CA LEU A 296 -13.14 -10.08 -18.68
C LEU A 296 -12.03 -11.06 -19.01
N GLN A 297 -10.91 -10.97 -18.30
CA GLN A 297 -9.74 -11.82 -18.51
C GLN A 297 -9.05 -12.16 -17.18
N ALA A 298 -8.27 -13.21 -17.18
CA ALA A 298 -7.40 -13.59 -16.09
C ALA A 298 -6.08 -14.12 -16.66
N MET A 299 -4.93 -13.64 -16.13
CA MET A 299 -3.60 -14.08 -16.54
C MET A 299 -3.34 -13.98 -18.06
N GLY A 300 -3.90 -12.96 -18.72
CA GLY A 300 -3.78 -12.77 -20.15
C GLY A 300 -4.73 -13.63 -21.00
N VAL A 301 -5.58 -14.44 -20.37
CA VAL A 301 -6.58 -15.26 -21.05
C VAL A 301 -7.95 -14.63 -20.88
N ARG A 302 -8.64 -14.38 -22.00
CA ARG A 302 -10.03 -13.90 -21.97
C ARG A 302 -10.96 -15.00 -21.44
N THR A 303 -11.74 -14.67 -20.42
CA THR A 303 -12.67 -15.61 -19.75
C THR A 303 -14.14 -15.39 -20.15
N ALA A 304 -14.45 -14.25 -20.75
CA ALA A 304 -15.80 -13.91 -21.21
C ALA A 304 -15.88 -13.89 -22.74
N ALA A 305 -17.06 -14.21 -23.28
CA ALA A 305 -17.30 -14.15 -24.71
C ALA A 305 -17.12 -12.73 -25.27
N GLN A 306 -16.79 -12.64 -26.57
CA GLN A 306 -16.69 -11.34 -27.25
C GLN A 306 -18.04 -10.59 -27.19
N GLY A 307 -17.96 -9.28 -26.87
CA GLY A 307 -19.16 -8.44 -26.72
C GLY A 307 -19.75 -8.39 -25.30
N VAL A 308 -19.32 -9.25 -24.36
CA VAL A 308 -19.66 -9.12 -22.95
C VAL A 308 -19.00 -7.88 -22.38
N LYS A 309 -19.76 -7.10 -21.60
CA LYS A 309 -19.27 -5.87 -20.96
C LYS A 309 -18.68 -6.17 -19.57
N GLY A 310 -17.56 -5.55 -19.25
CA GLY A 310 -16.99 -5.54 -17.91
C GLY A 310 -17.45 -4.34 -17.08
N TYR A 311 -17.20 -4.40 -15.76
CA TYR A 311 -17.40 -3.29 -14.83
C TYR A 311 -16.34 -3.38 -13.74
N TYR A 312 -15.53 -2.33 -13.55
CA TYR A 312 -14.41 -2.38 -12.61
C TYR A 312 -14.27 -1.11 -11.76
N PRO A 313 -15.01 -0.99 -10.64
CA PRO A 313 -14.67 -0.06 -9.58
C PRO A 313 -13.40 -0.56 -8.88
N ALA A 314 -12.42 0.31 -8.69
CA ALA A 314 -11.16 -0.10 -8.05
C ALA A 314 -11.30 -0.31 -6.53
N PHE A 315 -12.23 0.40 -5.91
CA PHE A 315 -12.46 0.44 -4.46
C PHE A 315 -13.96 0.32 -4.15
N ASP A 316 -14.25 -0.06 -2.92
CA ASP A 316 -15.57 0.08 -2.32
C ASP A 316 -15.51 0.84 -0.99
N MET A 317 -16.65 1.15 -0.39
CA MET A 317 -16.76 1.92 0.85
C MET A 317 -17.46 1.07 1.91
N THR A 318 -16.72 0.72 2.96
CA THR A 318 -17.25 -0.02 4.11
C THR A 318 -17.80 0.98 5.14
N PRO A 319 -19.09 0.89 5.51
CA PRO A 319 -19.68 1.79 6.49
C PRO A 319 -19.23 1.49 7.92
N PRO A 320 -19.23 2.49 8.82
CA PRO A 320 -18.69 2.35 10.18
C PRO A 320 -19.36 1.26 11.02
N HIS A 321 -20.62 0.97 10.81
CA HIS A 321 -21.34 -0.08 11.58
C HIS A 321 -20.87 -1.52 11.28
N LEU A 322 -20.09 -1.72 10.20
CA LEU A 322 -19.46 -3.01 9.89
C LEU A 322 -18.02 -3.11 10.41
N ILE A 323 -17.51 -2.06 11.06
CA ILE A 323 -16.13 -1.96 11.52
C ILE A 323 -16.10 -1.96 13.05
N SER A 324 -15.38 -2.90 13.63
CA SER A 324 -15.22 -3.05 15.08
C SER A 324 -14.22 -2.04 15.67
N GLY A 325 -13.24 -1.62 14.88
CA GLY A 325 -12.26 -0.63 15.27
C GLY A 325 -11.29 -0.25 14.15
N ILE A 326 -10.77 0.97 14.25
CA ILE A 326 -9.68 1.47 13.43
C ILE A 326 -8.39 1.38 14.26
N VAL A 327 -7.46 0.55 13.82
CA VAL A 327 -6.17 0.34 14.51
C VAL A 327 -5.14 1.31 13.94
N THR A 328 -4.72 2.24 14.78
CA THR A 328 -3.80 3.33 14.42
C THR A 328 -2.46 3.20 15.15
N ASP A 329 -1.52 4.07 14.85
CA ASP A 329 -0.26 4.23 15.59
C ASP A 329 -0.43 4.81 17.02
N ARG A 330 -1.66 5.17 17.41
CA ARG A 330 -2.01 5.74 18.72
C ARG A 330 -2.98 4.86 19.53
N GLY A 331 -3.38 3.72 18.99
CA GLY A 331 -4.34 2.80 19.60
C GLY A 331 -5.48 2.41 18.68
N VAL A 332 -6.47 1.76 19.26
CA VAL A 332 -7.69 1.34 18.56
C VAL A 332 -8.79 2.35 18.82
N PHE A 333 -9.35 2.92 17.76
CA PHE A 333 -10.40 3.94 17.82
C PHE A 333 -11.73 3.38 17.31
N SER A 334 -12.83 3.87 17.91
CA SER A 334 -14.15 3.63 17.35
C SER A 334 -14.28 4.33 15.98
N PRO A 335 -14.84 3.66 14.96
CA PRO A 335 -15.09 4.31 13.66
C PRO A 335 -16.08 5.48 13.76
N PHE A 336 -16.85 5.59 14.86
CA PHE A 336 -17.80 6.67 15.12
C PHE A 336 -17.19 7.88 15.84
N ASP A 337 -15.89 7.83 16.21
CA ASP A 337 -15.23 8.92 16.95
C ASP A 337 -13.75 9.06 16.55
N LEU A 338 -13.51 9.26 15.26
CA LEU A 338 -12.15 9.35 14.72
C LEU A 338 -11.49 10.72 14.93
N HIS A 339 -12.27 11.76 15.25
CA HIS A 339 -11.70 13.07 15.62
C HIS A 339 -10.79 12.99 16.85
N ARG A 340 -11.04 12.06 17.76
CA ARG A 340 -10.18 11.82 18.94
C ARG A 340 -8.73 11.43 18.58
N TYR A 341 -8.53 10.84 17.42
CA TYR A 341 -7.17 10.54 16.94
C TYR A 341 -6.30 11.81 16.85
N PHE A 342 -6.89 12.94 16.47
CA PHE A 342 -6.18 14.21 16.34
C PHE A 342 -6.13 14.99 17.66
N ALA A 343 -7.06 14.76 18.59
CA ALA A 343 -7.15 15.49 19.85
C ALA A 343 -6.05 15.12 20.87
N GLY A 344 -5.37 14.00 20.71
CA GLY A 344 -4.33 13.50 21.63
C GLY A 344 -2.90 13.94 21.31
N GLY A 345 -2.69 14.98 20.52
CA GLY A 345 -1.41 15.56 20.14
C GLY A 345 -1.11 16.85 20.88
N GLY A 346 -0.92 16.78 22.20
CA GLY A 346 -0.40 17.85 23.03
C GLY A 346 0.90 17.42 23.68
#